data_ff058904aa2852e66209f6f8e79ae722
#
_entry.id   ff058904aa2852e66209f6f8e79ae722
#
_cell.length_a   1.000
_cell.length_b   1.000
_cell.length_c   1.000
_cell.angle_alpha   90.00
_cell.angle_beta   90.00
_cell.angle_gamma   90.00
#
_symmetry.space_group_name_H-M   'P 1'
#
loop_
_entity.id
_entity.type
_entity.pdbx_description
1 polymer ?
#
loop_
_entity_poly.entity_id
_entity_poly.type
_entity_poly.pdbx_seq_one_letter_code
_entity_poly.pdbx_strand_id
1 'polypeptide(L)'
;MKYLTVVYYDTFARFFSAIEDEVRLRDGEAEFLHLALFPSAYLYLALERKAVRLLPWEATKASSSVTGVDDIDLDRIGAYHSYILSGAARRAGSRVRKRAAKYVNAVSEILREFGPDRVIMSGDTRIACEALSFCLARDWPDVPKFHFEQGPGGTTILDPVGVNANCSFRHELAALTGEGYAAEAPQKRARFKRNPVFRGVDHVLSRCLSAVSRLPAEWRTLPMPRCPKEHYMACLEPDVIAGAGGASHVLVALQVPDDANNIHHNPLGLGDAQFVELVVRAVRHLGGNVLVREHPLYRRRYSAELYDFISASAGVALSNAELKSDLSGATVVVTVNSMTGFDAYMSNVPSVLLGRAFYDHLPGIVRVDGEEGLVEAIESVRGKTVSELIGGRDPQAIFAEAKARCLIEGHWLDADLIAPRVIAEMIVRPDATLRDVARLHAGLAVAE
;
A
#
# COMPACT_ATOMS: atom_id res chain seq x y z
N MET A 1 -26.12 9.19 12.38
CA MET A 1 -24.69 9.60 12.46
C MET A 1 -24.20 10.13 11.12
N LYS A 2 -23.16 11.01 11.14
CA LYS A 2 -22.55 11.60 9.93
C LYS A 2 -21.19 11.01 9.63
N TYR A 3 -21.02 10.50 8.41
CA TYR A 3 -19.81 9.81 7.95
C TYR A 3 -19.15 10.59 6.83
N LEU A 4 -17.88 10.96 7.01
CA LEU A 4 -17.06 11.57 5.97
C LEU A 4 -16.08 10.52 5.41
N THR A 5 -15.98 10.40 4.09
CA THR A 5 -15.06 9.44 3.47
C THR A 5 -14.13 10.10 2.47
N VAL A 6 -12.91 9.57 2.32
CA VAL A 6 -11.97 9.97 1.26
C VAL A 6 -11.76 8.81 0.30
N VAL A 7 -12.07 9.02 -0.98
CA VAL A 7 -12.19 7.96 -1.97
C VAL A 7 -11.35 8.26 -3.21
N TYR A 8 -10.50 7.31 -3.65
CA TYR A 8 -9.60 7.52 -4.80
C TYR A 8 -10.30 7.38 -6.15
N TYR A 9 -10.52 6.16 -6.63
CA TYR A 9 -10.99 5.85 -7.99
C TYR A 9 -12.40 5.27 -7.97
N ASP A 10 -13.01 5.11 -9.14
CA ASP A 10 -14.31 4.47 -9.35
C ASP A 10 -14.46 3.11 -8.65
N THR A 11 -13.42 2.30 -8.63
CA THR A 11 -13.44 0.99 -7.98
C THR A 11 -13.49 1.10 -6.45
N PHE A 12 -12.80 2.07 -5.86
CA PHE A 12 -12.96 2.41 -4.44
C PHE A 12 -14.32 3.06 -4.20
N ALA A 13 -14.79 3.90 -5.12
CA ALA A 13 -16.12 4.51 -5.02
C ALA A 13 -17.23 3.47 -4.93
N ARG A 14 -17.16 2.39 -5.73
CA ARG A 14 -18.04 1.24 -5.62
C ARG A 14 -18.03 0.61 -4.22
N PHE A 15 -16.84 0.41 -3.68
CA PHE A 15 -16.65 -0.18 -2.35
C PHE A 15 -17.19 0.71 -1.23
N PHE A 16 -16.90 2.02 -1.28
CA PHE A 16 -17.40 2.97 -0.29
C PHE A 16 -18.91 3.23 -0.42
N SER A 17 -19.46 3.16 -1.63
CA SER A 17 -20.92 3.18 -1.84
C SER A 17 -21.58 1.98 -1.16
N ALA A 18 -20.99 0.79 -1.28
CA ALA A 18 -21.49 -0.39 -0.59
C ALA A 18 -21.38 -0.29 0.95
N ILE A 19 -20.33 0.35 1.48
CA ILE A 19 -20.24 0.65 2.92
C ILE A 19 -21.38 1.57 3.35
N GLU A 20 -21.66 2.64 2.61
CA GLU A 20 -22.79 3.53 2.90
C GLU A 20 -24.10 2.76 2.91
N ASP A 21 -24.35 1.92 1.90
CA ASP A 21 -25.60 1.14 1.83
C ASP A 21 -25.74 0.20 3.03
N GLU A 22 -24.66 -0.48 3.43
CA GLU A 22 -24.67 -1.36 4.60
C GLU A 22 -24.83 -0.61 5.94
N VAL A 23 -24.26 0.59 6.05
CA VAL A 23 -24.47 1.46 7.24
C VAL A 23 -25.92 1.93 7.30
N ARG A 24 -26.50 2.37 6.17
CA ARG A 24 -27.90 2.83 6.12
C ARG A 24 -28.92 1.74 6.44
N LEU A 25 -28.59 0.47 6.19
CA LEU A 25 -29.42 -0.67 6.64
C LEU A 25 -29.46 -0.80 8.16
N ARG A 26 -28.43 -0.32 8.88
CA ARG A 26 -28.30 -0.38 10.35
C ARG A 26 -28.69 0.94 11.03
N ASP A 27 -28.48 2.05 10.37
CA ASP A 27 -28.78 3.41 10.79
C ASP A 27 -29.43 4.16 9.62
N GLY A 28 -30.76 4.09 9.54
CA GLY A 28 -31.54 4.72 8.46
C GLY A 28 -31.39 6.23 8.37
N GLU A 29 -30.93 6.87 9.45
CA GLU A 29 -30.70 8.32 9.54
C GLU A 29 -29.22 8.69 9.24
N ALA A 30 -28.41 7.72 8.80
CA ALA A 30 -27.01 7.96 8.51
C ALA A 30 -26.85 8.92 7.32
N GLU A 31 -26.06 9.97 7.52
CA GLU A 31 -25.68 10.91 6.49
C GLU A 31 -24.24 10.63 6.04
N PHE A 32 -24.01 10.60 4.74
CA PHE A 32 -22.68 10.41 4.17
C PHE A 32 -22.27 11.61 3.31
N LEU A 33 -20.98 11.97 3.39
CA LEU A 33 -20.32 12.85 2.42
C LEU A 33 -19.01 12.20 1.93
N HIS A 34 -18.94 11.92 0.64
CA HIS A 34 -17.75 11.37 0.03
C HIS A 34 -16.86 12.48 -0.56
N LEU A 35 -15.57 12.46 -0.23
CA LEU A 35 -14.54 13.33 -0.81
C LEU A 35 -13.79 12.54 -1.87
N ALA A 36 -14.20 12.66 -3.13
CA ALA A 36 -13.53 12.02 -4.24
C ALA A 36 -12.21 12.72 -4.56
N LEU A 37 -11.14 11.94 -4.80
CA LEU A 37 -9.83 12.47 -5.19
C LEU A 37 -9.65 12.49 -6.71
N PHE A 38 -10.32 11.59 -7.42
CA PHE A 38 -10.28 11.52 -8.88
C PHE A 38 -11.66 11.73 -9.50
N PRO A 39 -11.72 12.28 -10.73
CA PRO A 39 -12.99 12.47 -11.45
C PRO A 39 -13.79 11.19 -11.63
N SER A 40 -13.11 10.04 -11.79
CA SER A 40 -13.77 8.74 -11.92
C SER A 40 -14.57 8.35 -10.68
N ALA A 41 -14.02 8.62 -9.48
CA ALA A 41 -14.73 8.38 -8.22
C ALA A 41 -15.93 9.33 -8.06
N TYR A 42 -15.71 10.63 -8.38
CA TYR A 42 -16.79 11.62 -8.35
C TYR A 42 -17.94 11.22 -9.28
N LEU A 43 -17.62 10.87 -10.52
CA LEU A 43 -18.63 10.48 -11.51
C LEU A 43 -19.39 9.23 -11.08
N TYR A 44 -18.68 8.20 -10.57
CA TYR A 44 -19.31 6.98 -10.08
C TYR A 44 -20.31 7.28 -8.97
N LEU A 45 -19.88 7.98 -7.91
CA LEU A 45 -20.71 8.30 -6.75
C LEU A 45 -21.91 9.20 -7.12
N ALA A 46 -21.68 10.18 -8.02
CA ALA A 46 -22.76 11.03 -8.50
C ALA A 46 -23.83 10.25 -9.29
N LEU A 47 -23.42 9.28 -10.11
CA LEU A 47 -24.35 8.39 -10.83
C LEU A 47 -25.13 7.49 -9.87
N GLU A 48 -24.49 7.04 -8.77
CA GLU A 48 -25.15 6.30 -7.69
C GLU A 48 -25.97 7.20 -6.75
N ARG A 49 -26.12 8.50 -7.08
CA ARG A 49 -26.86 9.50 -6.28
C ARG A 49 -26.34 9.67 -4.85
N LYS A 50 -25.06 9.42 -4.63
CA LYS A 50 -24.38 9.65 -3.34
C LYS A 50 -23.94 11.10 -3.22
N ALA A 51 -23.94 11.64 -1.99
CA ALA A 51 -23.42 12.98 -1.74
C ALA A 51 -21.90 12.98 -1.89
N VAL A 52 -21.38 13.73 -2.85
CA VAL A 52 -19.95 13.73 -3.20
C VAL A 52 -19.43 15.11 -3.53
N ARG A 53 -18.20 15.41 -3.08
CA ARG A 53 -17.42 16.58 -3.50
C ARG A 53 -16.08 16.12 -4.09
N LEU A 54 -15.58 16.86 -5.09
CA LEU A 54 -14.26 16.61 -5.69
C LEU A 54 -13.22 17.42 -4.92
N LEU A 55 -12.60 16.80 -3.91
CA LEU A 55 -11.72 17.50 -2.96
C LEU A 55 -10.55 18.25 -3.61
N PRO A 56 -9.81 17.69 -4.61
CA PRO A 56 -8.75 18.47 -5.27
C PRO A 56 -9.26 19.74 -5.93
N TRP A 57 -10.50 19.72 -6.41
CA TRP A 57 -11.14 20.90 -7.00
C TRP A 57 -11.50 21.95 -5.95
N GLU A 58 -12.05 21.52 -4.81
CA GLU A 58 -12.31 22.43 -3.67
C GLU A 58 -11.01 23.06 -3.16
N ALA A 59 -9.94 22.26 -3.03
CA ALA A 59 -8.63 22.76 -2.66
C ALA A 59 -8.07 23.81 -3.64
N THR A 60 -8.39 23.75 -4.95
CA THR A 60 -7.94 24.80 -5.90
C THR A 60 -8.56 26.16 -5.62
N LYS A 61 -9.78 26.19 -5.08
CA LYS A 61 -10.53 27.42 -4.75
C LYS A 61 -10.09 28.02 -3.39
N ALA A 62 -9.59 27.17 -2.49
CA ALA A 62 -9.22 27.58 -1.15
C ALA A 62 -7.99 28.50 -1.12
N SER A 63 -7.87 29.29 -0.03
CA SER A 63 -6.70 30.13 0.21
C SER A 63 -5.42 29.33 0.34
N SER A 64 -4.31 29.87 -0.14
CA SER A 64 -2.96 29.32 0.06
C SER A 64 -2.29 29.83 1.35
N SER A 65 -2.95 30.71 2.09
CA SER A 65 -2.55 31.17 3.42
C SER A 65 -3.39 30.44 4.46
N VAL A 66 -2.77 29.86 5.44
CA VAL A 66 -3.43 29.14 6.55
C VAL A 66 -2.87 29.65 7.87
N THR A 67 -3.74 29.94 8.82
CA THR A 67 -3.36 30.43 10.15
C THR A 67 -3.13 29.26 11.12
N GLY A 68 -2.09 29.36 11.94
CA GLY A 68 -1.81 28.36 12.98
C GLY A 68 -1.27 27.03 12.45
N VAL A 69 -0.66 27.03 11.26
CA VAL A 69 0.02 25.88 10.67
C VAL A 69 1.41 26.34 10.24
N ASP A 70 2.42 25.67 10.73
CA ASP A 70 3.81 26.01 10.42
C ASP A 70 4.33 25.33 9.14
N ASP A 71 5.54 25.67 8.75
CA ASP A 71 6.18 25.14 7.56
C ASP A 71 6.52 23.65 7.69
N ILE A 72 6.74 23.17 8.92
CA ILE A 72 7.06 21.75 9.21
C ILE A 72 5.82 20.88 8.96
N ASP A 73 4.66 21.33 9.44
CA ASP A 73 3.39 20.65 9.17
C ASP A 73 3.07 20.63 7.69
N LEU A 74 3.25 21.77 7.00
CA LEU A 74 3.01 21.86 5.55
C LEU A 74 3.99 20.98 4.75
N ASP A 75 5.24 20.84 5.19
CA ASP A 75 6.21 19.92 4.59
C ASP A 75 5.79 18.47 4.81
N ARG A 76 5.30 18.10 6.00
CA ARG A 76 4.81 16.76 6.31
C ARG A 76 3.59 16.43 5.44
N ILE A 77 2.57 17.28 5.43
CA ILE A 77 1.34 17.11 4.64
C ILE A 77 1.67 17.00 3.13
N GLY A 78 2.66 17.75 2.65
CA GLY A 78 3.08 17.77 1.26
C GLY A 78 4.15 16.74 0.88
N ALA A 79 4.67 15.94 1.82
CA ALA A 79 5.87 15.12 1.63
C ALA A 79 5.79 14.18 0.42
N TYR A 80 4.72 13.40 0.30
CA TYR A 80 4.49 12.51 -0.83
C TYR A 80 4.50 13.26 -2.17
N HIS A 81 3.77 14.37 -2.26
CA HIS A 81 3.69 15.16 -3.49
C HIS A 81 4.99 15.89 -3.81
N SER A 82 5.77 16.25 -2.79
CA SER A 82 7.11 16.79 -2.98
C SER A 82 8.01 15.79 -3.68
N TYR A 83 7.98 14.55 -3.24
CA TYR A 83 8.73 13.46 -3.87
C TYR A 83 8.29 13.23 -5.33
N ILE A 84 6.99 13.07 -5.58
CA ILE A 84 6.43 12.86 -6.92
C ILE A 84 6.79 13.98 -7.89
N LEU A 85 6.86 15.23 -7.43
CA LEU A 85 7.11 16.38 -8.30
C LEU A 85 8.60 16.70 -8.53
N SER A 86 9.48 16.28 -7.63
CA SER A 86 10.89 16.65 -7.64
C SER A 86 11.88 15.49 -7.67
N GLY A 87 11.39 14.26 -7.51
CA GLY A 87 12.20 13.04 -7.56
C GLY A 87 13.10 12.77 -6.35
N ALA A 88 13.27 13.71 -5.41
CA ALA A 88 14.21 13.53 -4.30
C ALA A 88 13.99 14.42 -3.06
N ALA A 89 13.05 15.33 -3.04
CA ALA A 89 13.02 16.35 -2.01
C ALA A 89 12.32 15.88 -0.72
N ARG A 90 13.08 15.67 0.34
CA ARG A 90 12.58 15.51 1.71
C ARG A 90 11.90 16.78 2.26
N ARG A 91 12.07 17.93 1.61
CA ARG A 91 11.42 19.22 1.97
C ARG A 91 10.55 19.69 0.82
N ALA A 92 9.29 19.94 1.11
CA ALA A 92 8.37 20.49 0.16
C ALA A 92 8.84 21.91 -0.27
N GLY A 93 8.95 22.13 -1.57
CA GLY A 93 9.18 23.48 -2.08
C GLY A 93 7.96 24.36 -1.80
N SER A 94 8.13 25.70 -1.86
CA SER A 94 7.08 26.68 -1.57
C SER A 94 5.76 26.42 -2.32
N ARG A 95 5.82 25.84 -3.52
CA ARG A 95 4.65 25.46 -4.31
C ARG A 95 3.85 24.31 -3.68
N VAL A 96 4.53 23.32 -3.11
CA VAL A 96 3.89 22.17 -2.45
C VAL A 96 3.30 22.61 -1.11
N ARG A 97 4.01 23.44 -0.33
CA ARG A 97 3.48 24.03 0.91
C ARG A 97 2.20 24.83 0.66
N LYS A 98 2.19 25.71 -0.35
CA LYS A 98 0.98 26.47 -0.74
C LYS A 98 -0.19 25.53 -1.10
N ARG A 99 0.11 24.39 -1.70
CA ARG A 99 -0.89 23.39 -2.02
C ARG A 99 -1.38 22.67 -0.77
N ALA A 100 -0.48 22.26 0.13
CA ALA A 100 -0.84 21.70 1.43
C ALA A 100 -1.75 22.64 2.23
N ALA A 101 -1.41 23.92 2.29
CA ALA A 101 -2.25 24.95 2.92
C ALA A 101 -3.67 25.01 2.32
N LYS A 102 -3.79 24.92 1.00
CA LYS A 102 -5.10 24.88 0.32
C LYS A 102 -5.92 23.65 0.70
N TYR A 103 -5.29 22.48 0.81
CA TYR A 103 -5.98 21.26 1.28
C TYR A 103 -6.43 21.40 2.73
N VAL A 104 -5.57 21.91 3.62
CA VAL A 104 -5.93 22.15 5.02
C VAL A 104 -7.13 23.09 5.11
N ASN A 105 -7.14 24.19 4.37
CA ASN A 105 -8.25 25.13 4.39
C ASN A 105 -9.55 24.52 3.85
N ALA A 106 -9.49 23.83 2.69
CA ALA A 106 -10.67 23.17 2.11
C ALA A 106 -11.24 22.09 3.04
N VAL A 107 -10.38 21.28 3.63
CA VAL A 107 -10.79 20.24 4.58
C VAL A 107 -11.38 20.82 5.84
N SER A 108 -10.74 21.86 6.42
CA SER A 108 -11.25 22.56 7.61
C SER A 108 -12.66 23.15 7.39
N GLU A 109 -12.89 23.70 6.19
CA GLU A 109 -14.21 24.23 5.82
C GLU A 109 -15.25 23.10 5.72
N ILE A 110 -14.91 22.01 5.02
CA ILE A 110 -15.80 20.83 4.88
C ILE A 110 -16.13 20.21 6.24
N LEU A 111 -15.12 20.05 7.11
CA LEU A 111 -15.34 19.50 8.46
C LEU A 111 -16.29 20.37 9.28
N ARG A 112 -16.13 21.70 9.18
CA ARG A 112 -16.99 22.67 9.90
C ARG A 112 -18.42 22.68 9.37
N GLU A 113 -18.59 22.58 8.05
CA GLU A 113 -19.93 22.56 7.42
C GLU A 113 -20.66 21.24 7.69
N PHE A 114 -19.97 20.11 7.54
CA PHE A 114 -20.59 18.80 7.60
C PHE A 114 -20.70 18.25 9.04
N GLY A 115 -19.69 18.47 9.88
CA GLY A 115 -19.63 18.00 11.26
C GLY A 115 -19.69 16.48 11.35
N PRO A 116 -18.68 15.74 10.84
CA PRO A 116 -18.72 14.29 10.83
C PRO A 116 -18.55 13.69 12.22
N ASP A 117 -19.31 12.62 12.51
CA ASP A 117 -19.13 11.78 13.70
C ASP A 117 -18.06 10.71 13.49
N ARG A 118 -17.78 10.35 12.23
CA ARG A 118 -16.80 9.30 11.82
C ARG A 118 -16.15 9.68 10.52
N VAL A 119 -14.87 9.30 10.36
CA VAL A 119 -14.12 9.52 9.14
C VAL A 119 -13.48 8.21 8.66
N ILE A 120 -13.59 7.92 7.35
CA ILE A 120 -12.94 6.77 6.71
C ILE A 120 -12.12 7.25 5.52
N MET A 121 -10.83 6.95 5.51
CA MET A 121 -9.90 7.41 4.47
C MET A 121 -9.29 6.25 3.72
N SER A 122 -9.22 6.36 2.39
CA SER A 122 -8.39 5.45 1.56
C SER A 122 -6.92 5.84 1.71
N GLY A 123 -6.13 5.00 2.37
CA GLY A 123 -4.72 5.29 2.66
C GLY A 123 -4.52 6.34 3.77
N ASP A 124 -3.27 6.74 4.00
CA ASP A 124 -2.87 7.66 5.07
C ASP A 124 -1.86 8.73 4.64
N THR A 125 -1.14 8.56 3.53
CA THR A 125 0.06 9.34 3.18
C THR A 125 -0.12 10.38 2.09
N ARG A 126 -1.27 10.42 1.41
CA ARG A 126 -1.50 11.44 0.38
C ARG A 126 -1.93 12.76 0.98
N ILE A 127 -1.65 13.87 0.29
CA ILE A 127 -1.91 15.23 0.76
C ILE A 127 -3.34 15.42 1.29
N ALA A 128 -4.33 14.78 0.68
CA ALA A 128 -5.71 14.84 1.12
C ALA A 128 -5.93 14.14 2.47
N CYS A 129 -5.37 12.94 2.63
CA CYS A 129 -5.47 12.15 3.87
C CYS A 129 -4.64 12.78 4.99
N GLU A 130 -3.42 13.25 4.68
CA GLU A 130 -2.57 13.96 5.62
C GLU A 130 -3.20 15.26 6.10
N ALA A 131 -3.77 16.08 5.20
CA ALA A 131 -4.46 17.31 5.57
C ALA A 131 -5.70 17.04 6.45
N LEU A 132 -6.48 15.99 6.11
CA LEU A 132 -7.63 15.59 6.90
C LEU A 132 -7.22 15.06 8.28
N SER A 133 -6.21 14.20 8.36
CA SER A 133 -5.67 13.71 9.63
C SER A 133 -5.13 14.83 10.50
N PHE A 134 -4.44 15.82 9.89
CA PHE A 134 -3.95 17.01 10.58
C PHE A 134 -5.10 17.85 11.15
N CYS A 135 -6.12 18.16 10.33
CA CYS A 135 -7.28 18.94 10.79
C CYS A 135 -8.05 18.23 11.90
N LEU A 136 -8.25 16.91 11.77
CA LEU A 136 -8.90 16.11 12.82
C LEU A 136 -8.11 16.17 14.13
N ALA A 137 -6.81 15.93 14.08
CA ALA A 137 -5.98 15.94 15.29
C ALA A 137 -5.94 17.32 15.98
N ARG A 138 -6.00 18.41 15.20
CA ARG A 138 -5.94 19.77 15.73
C ARG A 138 -7.28 20.27 16.29
N ASP A 139 -8.35 20.10 15.50
CA ASP A 139 -9.61 20.80 15.75
C ASP A 139 -10.77 19.85 16.14
N TRP A 140 -10.67 18.54 15.85
CA TRP A 140 -11.70 17.52 16.10
C TRP A 140 -11.08 16.20 16.62
N PRO A 141 -10.29 16.23 17.74
CA PRO A 141 -9.55 15.07 18.22
C PRO A 141 -10.43 13.89 18.63
N ASP A 142 -11.67 14.14 19.00
CA ASP A 142 -12.63 13.13 19.46
C ASP A 142 -13.36 12.42 18.32
N VAL A 143 -13.20 12.87 17.06
CA VAL A 143 -13.81 12.21 15.90
C VAL A 143 -12.98 10.97 15.50
N PRO A 144 -13.52 9.76 15.66
CA PRO A 144 -12.83 8.54 15.27
C PRO A 144 -12.60 8.52 13.77
N LYS A 145 -11.38 8.11 13.41
CA LYS A 145 -10.96 7.95 12.02
C LYS A 145 -10.50 6.52 11.76
N PHE A 146 -10.74 6.06 10.55
CA PHE A 146 -10.30 4.75 10.07
C PHE A 146 -9.59 4.91 8.73
N HIS A 147 -8.53 4.17 8.56
CA HIS A 147 -7.76 4.12 7.33
C HIS A 147 -8.01 2.78 6.64
N PHE A 148 -8.37 2.86 5.38
CA PHE A 148 -8.68 1.71 4.54
C PHE A 148 -7.54 1.44 3.56
N GLU A 149 -7.15 0.17 3.44
CA GLU A 149 -6.19 -0.29 2.43
C GLU A 149 -6.49 -1.75 2.03
N GLN A 150 -5.94 -2.17 0.92
CA GLN A 150 -5.94 -3.56 0.51
C GLN A 150 -5.04 -4.39 1.43
N GLY A 151 -5.59 -5.46 1.99
CA GLY A 151 -4.83 -6.46 2.73
C GLY A 151 -4.32 -7.60 1.84
N PRO A 152 -3.41 -8.43 2.37
CA PRO A 152 -2.92 -9.63 1.71
C PRO A 152 -4.01 -10.71 1.62
N GLY A 153 -3.83 -11.68 0.70
CA GLY A 153 -4.69 -12.85 0.63
C GLY A 153 -6.18 -12.57 0.32
N GLY A 154 -6.50 -11.44 -0.31
CA GLY A 154 -7.88 -11.08 -0.63
C GLY A 154 -8.66 -10.48 0.54
N THR A 155 -7.95 -9.85 1.48
CA THR A 155 -8.51 -9.17 2.65
C THR A 155 -8.51 -7.65 2.49
N THR A 156 -9.11 -6.99 3.44
CA THR A 156 -9.13 -5.53 3.61
C THR A 156 -8.55 -5.17 4.98
N ILE A 157 -7.73 -4.12 5.02
CA ILE A 157 -7.25 -3.47 6.24
C ILE A 157 -8.20 -2.31 6.54
N LEU A 158 -8.67 -2.24 7.78
CA LEU A 158 -9.33 -1.06 8.34
C LEU A 158 -8.72 -0.80 9.72
N ASP A 159 -7.97 0.28 9.85
CA ASP A 159 -7.16 0.54 11.03
C ASP A 159 -7.34 1.99 11.51
N PRO A 160 -7.44 2.25 12.84
CA PRO A 160 -7.66 3.60 13.37
C PRO A 160 -6.43 4.51 13.30
N VAL A 161 -5.24 3.97 13.12
CA VAL A 161 -3.98 4.72 13.14
C VAL A 161 -3.45 5.00 11.75
N GLY A 162 -3.42 3.98 10.88
CA GLY A 162 -2.90 4.12 9.52
C GLY A 162 -2.96 2.82 8.74
N VAL A 163 -2.30 2.79 7.60
CA VAL A 163 -2.20 1.60 6.74
C VAL A 163 -0.74 1.21 6.52
N ASN A 164 -0.51 0.03 5.97
CA ASN A 164 0.82 -0.50 5.71
C ASN A 164 1.68 -0.51 6.98
N ALA A 165 2.85 0.12 6.98
CA ALA A 165 3.72 0.17 8.15
C ALA A 165 3.19 1.04 9.31
N ASN A 166 2.09 1.77 9.10
CA ASN A 166 1.42 2.56 10.12
C ASN A 166 0.25 1.83 10.79
N CYS A 167 -0.06 0.58 10.39
CA CYS A 167 -1.11 -0.20 11.03
C CYS A 167 -0.84 -0.38 12.53
N SER A 168 -1.88 -0.14 13.35
CA SER A 168 -1.79 -0.28 14.81
C SER A 168 -1.49 -1.72 15.24
N PHE A 169 -2.04 -2.70 14.52
CA PHE A 169 -1.87 -4.13 14.81
C PHE A 169 -0.48 -4.68 14.45
N ARG A 170 0.35 -3.94 13.74
CA ARG A 170 1.65 -4.40 13.22
C ARG A 170 2.53 -5.04 14.29
N HIS A 171 2.60 -4.43 15.47
CA HIS A 171 3.40 -4.95 16.59
C HIS A 171 2.78 -6.19 17.24
N GLU A 172 1.48 -6.37 17.15
CA GLU A 172 0.79 -7.55 17.69
C GLU A 172 1.13 -8.82 16.90
N LEU A 173 1.54 -8.68 15.62
CA LEU A 173 1.91 -9.81 14.78
C LEU A 173 3.10 -10.60 15.33
N ALA A 174 3.98 -9.99 16.13
CA ALA A 174 5.12 -10.68 16.74
C ALA A 174 4.70 -11.78 17.73
N ALA A 175 3.51 -11.66 18.32
CA ALA A 175 3.00 -12.60 19.31
C ALA A 175 2.19 -13.76 18.71
N LEU A 176 2.03 -13.81 17.38
CA LEU A 176 1.25 -14.85 16.74
C LEU A 176 1.97 -16.20 16.76
N THR A 177 1.24 -17.25 17.06
CA THR A 177 1.76 -18.62 17.14
C THR A 177 1.22 -19.55 16.05
N GLY A 178 0.04 -19.24 15.51
CA GLY A 178 -0.72 -20.08 14.61
C GLY A 178 -1.44 -21.24 15.31
N GLU A 179 -1.33 -21.36 16.65
CA GLU A 179 -1.97 -22.45 17.38
C GLU A 179 -3.50 -22.36 17.30
N GLY A 180 -4.12 -23.49 16.95
CA GLY A 180 -5.57 -23.56 16.77
C GLY A 180 -6.10 -23.02 15.44
N TYR A 181 -5.22 -22.54 14.57
CA TYR A 181 -5.55 -22.09 13.22
C TYR A 181 -5.03 -23.04 12.17
N ALA A 182 -5.81 -23.28 11.13
CA ALA A 182 -5.42 -24.10 9.99
C ALA A 182 -5.11 -23.21 8.78
N ALA A 183 -4.18 -23.68 7.95
CA ALA A 183 -3.95 -23.06 6.65
C ALA A 183 -5.23 -23.14 5.80
N GLU A 184 -5.73 -21.99 5.40
CA GLU A 184 -6.90 -21.90 4.53
C GLU A 184 -6.46 -21.87 3.06
N ALA A 185 -7.11 -22.70 2.25
CA ALA A 185 -6.93 -22.58 0.81
C ALA A 185 -7.42 -21.20 0.34
N PRO A 186 -6.63 -20.48 -0.48
CA PRO A 186 -7.04 -19.16 -0.97
C PRO A 186 -8.36 -19.27 -1.74
N GLN A 187 -9.39 -18.61 -1.24
CA GLN A 187 -10.69 -18.55 -1.92
C GLN A 187 -10.56 -17.74 -3.21
N LYS A 188 -10.76 -18.40 -4.34
CA LYS A 188 -10.83 -17.73 -5.65
C LYS A 188 -12.18 -17.05 -5.79
N ARG A 189 -12.24 -15.76 -5.48
CA ARG A 189 -13.44 -14.94 -5.72
C ARG A 189 -13.43 -14.37 -7.13
N ALA A 190 -14.62 -14.29 -7.74
CA ALA A 190 -14.79 -13.60 -9.01
C ALA A 190 -14.40 -12.13 -8.86
N ARG A 191 -13.65 -11.61 -9.83
CA ARG A 191 -13.23 -10.20 -9.82
C ARG A 191 -14.23 -9.32 -10.56
N PHE A 192 -14.49 -8.15 -9.99
CA PHE A 192 -15.29 -7.11 -10.62
C PHE A 192 -14.64 -6.66 -11.93
N LYS A 193 -15.43 -6.69 -12.99
CA LYS A 193 -14.99 -6.19 -14.30
C LYS A 193 -15.19 -4.68 -14.37
N ARG A 194 -14.09 -3.96 -14.19
CA ARG A 194 -14.10 -2.49 -14.26
C ARG A 194 -14.59 -1.97 -15.59
N ASN A 195 -15.46 -0.96 -15.57
CA ASN A 195 -15.80 -0.21 -16.78
C ASN A 195 -14.66 0.77 -17.15
N PRO A 196 -14.03 0.62 -18.33
CA PRO A 196 -12.89 1.45 -18.71
C PRO A 196 -13.23 2.93 -18.91
N VAL A 197 -14.51 3.27 -19.10
CA VAL A 197 -14.97 4.65 -19.30
C VAL A 197 -14.59 5.52 -18.11
N PHE A 198 -14.74 5.03 -16.87
CA PHE A 198 -14.37 5.80 -15.67
C PHE A 198 -12.89 6.19 -15.67
N ARG A 199 -11.98 5.25 -16.01
CA ARG A 199 -10.55 5.58 -16.13
C ARG A 199 -10.23 6.45 -17.32
N GLY A 200 -11.00 6.30 -18.39
CA GLY A 200 -10.91 7.20 -19.54
C GLY A 200 -11.15 8.65 -19.15
N VAL A 201 -12.14 8.90 -18.29
CA VAL A 201 -12.43 10.25 -17.75
C VAL A 201 -11.23 10.83 -17.01
N ASP A 202 -10.61 10.07 -16.11
CA ASP A 202 -9.40 10.52 -15.39
C ASP A 202 -8.29 10.90 -16.38
N HIS A 203 -8.05 10.07 -17.38
CA HIS A 203 -7.00 10.26 -18.37
C HIS A 203 -7.25 11.47 -19.27
N VAL A 204 -8.48 11.62 -19.77
CA VAL A 204 -8.87 12.76 -20.63
C VAL A 204 -8.79 14.06 -19.85
N LEU A 205 -9.39 14.12 -18.66
CA LEU A 205 -9.37 15.33 -17.84
C LEU A 205 -7.96 15.70 -17.40
N SER A 206 -7.12 14.74 -17.01
CA SER A 206 -5.73 15.02 -16.66
C SER A 206 -4.95 15.61 -17.84
N ARG A 207 -5.22 15.16 -19.05
CA ARG A 207 -4.58 15.66 -20.28
C ARG A 207 -5.09 17.03 -20.69
N CYS A 208 -6.40 17.24 -20.69
CA CYS A 208 -7.02 18.52 -21.06
C CYS A 208 -6.67 19.63 -20.07
N LEU A 209 -6.66 19.32 -18.77
CA LEU A 209 -6.38 20.29 -17.71
C LEU A 209 -4.88 20.51 -17.48
N SER A 210 -4.00 19.66 -18.01
CA SER A 210 -2.55 19.84 -17.89
C SER A 210 -2.07 21.15 -18.56
N ALA A 211 -2.74 21.58 -19.61
CA ALA A 211 -2.45 22.84 -20.29
C ALA A 211 -2.80 24.10 -19.47
N VAL A 212 -3.67 23.98 -18.47
CA VAL A 212 -4.20 25.12 -17.70
C VAL A 212 -3.42 25.38 -16.41
N SER A 213 -2.31 24.68 -16.15
CA SER A 213 -1.43 24.79 -14.96
C SER A 213 -2.12 24.68 -13.58
N ARG A 214 -3.42 24.44 -13.53
CA ARG A 214 -4.25 24.32 -12.32
C ARG A 214 -4.61 22.87 -11.97
N LEU A 215 -3.98 21.90 -12.63
CA LEU A 215 -4.25 20.48 -12.42
C LEU A 215 -3.94 20.10 -10.96
N PRO A 216 -4.87 19.44 -10.27
CA PRO A 216 -4.61 18.87 -8.96
C PRO A 216 -3.36 17.95 -8.96
N ALA A 217 -2.62 17.95 -7.86
CA ALA A 217 -1.36 17.19 -7.80
C ALA A 217 -1.56 15.70 -8.02
N GLU A 218 -2.66 15.18 -7.50
CA GLU A 218 -3.04 13.77 -7.58
C GLU A 218 -3.21 13.26 -9.01
N TRP A 219 -3.51 14.15 -9.94
CA TRP A 219 -3.76 13.77 -11.35
C TRP A 219 -2.50 13.82 -12.22
N ARG A 220 -1.40 14.31 -11.69
CA ARG A 220 -0.14 14.36 -12.44
C ARG A 220 0.53 13.00 -12.42
N THR A 221 0.91 12.53 -13.60
CA THR A 221 1.79 11.39 -13.76
C THR A 221 3.12 11.87 -14.34
N LEU A 222 4.23 11.48 -13.73
CA LEU A 222 5.55 11.73 -14.30
C LEU A 222 5.70 10.89 -15.58
N PRO A 223 6.24 11.48 -16.67
CA PRO A 223 6.63 10.69 -17.83
C PRO A 223 7.75 9.74 -17.40
N MET A 224 7.56 8.45 -17.65
CA MET A 224 8.55 7.44 -17.31
C MET A 224 9.11 6.88 -18.61
N PRO A 225 10.36 7.23 -18.95
CA PRO A 225 11.04 6.61 -20.08
C PRO A 225 11.17 5.11 -19.82
N ARG A 226 11.08 4.33 -20.89
CA ARG A 226 11.30 2.88 -20.81
C ARG A 226 12.74 2.56 -21.20
N CYS A 227 13.37 1.67 -20.49
CA CYS A 227 14.63 1.07 -20.89
C CYS A 227 14.53 0.53 -22.34
N PRO A 228 15.48 0.80 -23.21
CA PRO A 228 15.53 0.23 -24.56
C PRO A 228 15.42 -1.30 -24.53
N LYS A 229 14.74 -1.88 -25.52
CA LYS A 229 14.45 -3.33 -25.51
C LYS A 229 15.75 -4.17 -25.55
N GLU A 230 16.70 -3.75 -26.34
CA GLU A 230 18.00 -4.45 -26.49
C GLU A 230 18.77 -4.47 -25.16
N HIS A 231 18.85 -3.32 -24.49
CA HIS A 231 19.51 -3.21 -23.20
C HIS A 231 18.78 -4.05 -22.13
N TYR A 232 17.47 -3.99 -22.09
CA TYR A 232 16.67 -4.82 -21.20
C TYR A 232 16.89 -6.32 -21.42
N MET A 233 16.97 -6.75 -22.70
CA MET A 233 17.23 -8.15 -23.03
C MET A 233 18.62 -8.62 -22.59
N ALA A 234 19.61 -7.75 -22.59
CA ALA A 234 20.95 -8.06 -22.08
C ALA A 234 20.97 -8.31 -20.56
N CYS A 235 20.00 -7.73 -19.81
CA CYS A 235 19.87 -7.98 -18.38
C CYS A 235 19.17 -9.33 -18.06
N LEU A 236 18.52 -9.95 -19.05
CA LEU A 236 17.73 -11.19 -18.88
C LEU A 236 18.55 -12.47 -19.10
N GLU A 237 19.87 -12.45 -19.00
CA GLU A 237 20.71 -13.61 -19.32
C GLU A 237 20.25 -14.89 -18.61
N PRO A 238 19.77 -15.90 -19.37
CA PRO A 238 19.22 -17.11 -18.77
C PRO A 238 20.30 -18.02 -18.15
N ASP A 239 21.55 -17.90 -18.61
CA ASP A 239 22.60 -18.87 -18.28
C ASP A 239 23.28 -18.66 -16.91
N VAL A 240 23.14 -17.50 -16.32
CA VAL A 240 23.74 -17.19 -15.00
C VAL A 240 22.97 -17.87 -13.86
N ILE A 241 21.68 -18.08 -14.04
CA ILE A 241 20.77 -18.66 -13.01
C ILE A 241 20.22 -20.03 -13.45
N ALA A 242 20.12 -20.27 -14.75
CA ALA A 242 19.73 -21.56 -15.34
C ALA A 242 20.89 -22.55 -15.46
N GLY A 243 22.03 -22.29 -14.87
CA GLY A 243 23.14 -23.23 -14.78
C GLY A 243 22.63 -24.58 -14.28
N ALA A 244 22.77 -25.60 -15.11
CA ALA A 244 22.30 -26.96 -14.97
C ALA A 244 22.28 -27.43 -13.49
N GLY A 245 21.09 -27.57 -12.91
CA GLY A 245 20.92 -28.17 -11.58
C GLY A 245 20.33 -27.30 -10.48
N GLY A 246 19.52 -26.26 -10.78
CA GLY A 246 18.76 -25.55 -9.74
C GLY A 246 19.65 -24.68 -8.83
N ALA A 247 20.47 -23.82 -9.44
CA ALA A 247 21.32 -22.91 -8.68
C ALA A 247 20.46 -21.98 -7.80
N SER A 248 20.65 -22.10 -6.49
CA SER A 248 19.99 -21.25 -5.50
C SER A 248 20.45 -19.78 -5.63
N HIS A 249 19.51 -18.86 -5.55
CA HIS A 249 19.76 -17.42 -5.65
C HIS A 249 19.13 -16.63 -4.51
N VAL A 250 19.61 -15.42 -4.30
CA VAL A 250 18.91 -14.41 -3.50
C VAL A 250 18.01 -13.61 -4.45
N LEU A 251 16.71 -13.60 -4.17
CA LEU A 251 15.73 -12.84 -4.95
C LEU A 251 15.61 -11.42 -4.40
N VAL A 252 15.95 -10.42 -5.22
CA VAL A 252 15.74 -9.00 -4.90
C VAL A 252 14.45 -8.52 -5.52
N ALA A 253 13.46 -8.20 -4.69
CA ALA A 253 12.16 -7.76 -5.16
C ALA A 253 12.06 -6.23 -5.13
N LEU A 254 11.96 -5.63 -6.32
CA LEU A 254 11.77 -4.20 -6.50
C LEU A 254 10.30 -3.78 -6.33
N GLN A 255 10.10 -2.54 -5.93
CA GLN A 255 8.82 -1.89 -5.77
C GLN A 255 8.61 -0.81 -6.83
N VAL A 256 7.39 -0.29 -6.90
CA VAL A 256 7.10 0.93 -7.63
C VAL A 256 7.84 2.09 -6.95
N PRO A 257 8.79 2.78 -7.61
CA PRO A 257 9.63 3.80 -6.97
C PRO A 257 8.84 4.97 -6.37
N ASP A 258 7.73 5.36 -7.01
CA ASP A 258 6.81 6.41 -6.58
C ASP A 258 5.63 5.91 -5.73
N ASP A 259 5.72 4.70 -5.20
CA ASP A 259 4.75 4.19 -4.23
C ASP A 259 4.94 4.88 -2.87
N ALA A 260 3.81 5.21 -2.23
CA ALA A 260 3.82 5.86 -0.92
C ALA A 260 4.57 5.05 0.15
N ASN A 261 4.45 3.72 0.10
CA ASN A 261 5.19 2.84 1.01
C ASN A 261 6.70 2.94 0.85
N ASN A 262 7.17 3.00 -0.40
CA ASN A 262 8.59 3.15 -0.68
C ASN A 262 9.11 4.53 -0.24
N ILE A 263 8.29 5.58 -0.37
CA ILE A 263 8.67 6.95 -0.01
C ILE A 263 8.72 7.14 1.51
N HIS A 264 7.69 6.67 2.23
CA HIS A 264 7.53 6.95 3.66
C HIS A 264 8.19 5.90 4.58
N HIS A 265 8.32 4.67 4.09
CA HIS A 265 8.74 3.52 4.88
C HIS A 265 10.06 2.89 4.41
N ASN A 266 10.85 3.64 3.62
CA ASN A 266 12.21 3.32 3.23
C ASN A 266 13.19 4.18 4.04
N PRO A 267 13.67 3.70 5.22
CA PRO A 267 14.50 4.51 6.11
C PRO A 267 15.85 4.88 5.52
N LEU A 268 16.38 4.04 4.61
CA LEU A 268 17.65 4.30 3.95
C LEU A 268 17.53 5.32 2.81
N GLY A 269 16.33 5.54 2.28
CA GLY A 269 16.10 6.45 1.16
C GLY A 269 16.84 6.07 -0.12
N LEU A 270 17.23 4.80 -0.25
CA LEU A 270 17.95 4.28 -1.43
C LEU A 270 17.04 4.26 -2.64
N GLY A 271 17.58 4.66 -3.78
CA GLY A 271 16.98 4.41 -5.07
C GLY A 271 17.08 2.93 -5.48
N ASP A 272 16.40 2.56 -6.55
CA ASP A 272 16.34 1.18 -7.07
C ASP A 272 17.74 0.60 -7.39
N ALA A 273 18.59 1.35 -8.09
CA ALA A 273 19.95 0.94 -8.42
C ALA A 273 20.82 0.77 -7.16
N GLN A 274 20.78 1.76 -6.26
CA GLN A 274 21.54 1.73 -5.01
C GLN A 274 21.13 0.55 -4.11
N PHE A 275 19.83 0.28 -4.05
CA PHE A 275 19.31 -0.85 -3.28
C PHE A 275 19.81 -2.18 -3.84
N VAL A 276 19.73 -2.40 -5.17
CA VAL A 276 20.23 -3.63 -5.80
C VAL A 276 21.75 -3.76 -5.63
N GLU A 277 22.49 -2.67 -5.82
CA GLU A 277 23.94 -2.65 -5.63
C GLU A 277 24.33 -3.05 -4.19
N LEU A 278 23.64 -2.52 -3.20
CA LEU A 278 23.83 -2.85 -1.79
C LEU A 278 23.66 -4.36 -1.56
N VAL A 279 22.53 -4.92 -2.03
CA VAL A 279 22.24 -6.36 -1.85
C VAL A 279 23.26 -7.22 -2.61
N VAL A 280 23.63 -6.84 -3.84
CA VAL A 280 24.65 -7.57 -4.63
C VAL A 280 25.98 -7.60 -3.92
N ARG A 281 26.42 -6.50 -3.30
CA ARG A 281 27.66 -6.46 -2.50
C ARG A 281 27.59 -7.46 -1.33
N ALA A 282 26.48 -7.45 -0.60
CA ALA A 282 26.27 -8.36 0.54
C ALA A 282 26.26 -9.84 0.09
N VAL A 283 25.57 -10.16 -1.00
CA VAL A 283 25.46 -11.54 -1.52
C VAL A 283 26.78 -12.03 -2.11
N ARG A 284 27.55 -11.17 -2.77
CA ARG A 284 28.90 -11.52 -3.26
C ARG A 284 29.85 -11.89 -2.13
N HIS A 285 29.76 -11.19 -1.02
CA HIS A 285 30.52 -11.53 0.19
C HIS A 285 30.22 -12.97 0.67
N LEU A 286 28.99 -13.41 0.46
CA LEU A 286 28.52 -14.76 0.81
C LEU A 286 28.66 -15.79 -0.32
N GLY A 287 29.24 -15.42 -1.46
CA GLY A 287 29.46 -16.33 -2.60
C GLY A 287 28.16 -16.76 -3.31
N GLY A 288 27.20 -15.86 -3.49
CA GLY A 288 25.89 -16.16 -4.10
C GLY A 288 25.60 -15.41 -5.40
N ASN A 289 24.52 -15.82 -6.07
CA ASN A 289 23.94 -15.14 -7.24
C ASN A 289 22.71 -14.32 -6.82
N VAL A 290 22.39 -13.28 -7.59
CA VAL A 290 21.26 -12.40 -7.36
C VAL A 290 20.31 -12.41 -8.56
N LEU A 291 19.05 -12.69 -8.31
CA LEU A 291 17.96 -12.53 -9.26
C LEU A 291 17.15 -11.29 -8.89
N VAL A 292 17.09 -10.30 -9.78
CA VAL A 292 16.33 -9.07 -9.55
C VAL A 292 14.95 -9.20 -10.21
N ARG A 293 13.90 -8.96 -9.44
CA ARG A 293 12.52 -8.99 -9.93
C ARG A 293 11.92 -7.60 -9.93
N GLU A 294 11.53 -7.13 -11.11
CA GLU A 294 10.80 -5.88 -11.28
C GLU A 294 9.33 -6.03 -10.85
N HIS A 295 8.76 -4.93 -10.36
CA HIS A 295 7.30 -4.87 -10.16
C HIS A 295 6.56 -4.95 -11.50
N PRO A 296 5.50 -5.77 -11.66
CA PRO A 296 4.85 -6.01 -12.95
C PRO A 296 4.35 -4.73 -13.66
N LEU A 297 3.86 -3.74 -12.92
CA LEU A 297 3.40 -2.46 -13.46
C LEU A 297 4.54 -1.53 -13.89
N TYR A 298 5.79 -1.83 -13.47
CA TYR A 298 6.96 -0.98 -13.67
C TYR A 298 8.02 -1.59 -14.60
N ARG A 299 7.71 -2.70 -15.24
CA ARG A 299 8.64 -3.37 -16.16
C ARG A 299 9.26 -2.39 -17.16
N ARG A 300 10.60 -2.39 -17.22
CA ARG A 300 11.42 -1.53 -18.07
C ARG A 300 11.30 -0.03 -17.75
N ARG A 301 10.89 0.34 -16.52
CA ARG A 301 10.66 1.74 -16.13
C ARG A 301 11.50 2.21 -14.94
N TYR A 302 12.41 1.36 -14.48
CA TYR A 302 13.38 1.75 -13.46
C TYR A 302 14.48 2.62 -14.04
N SER A 303 15.39 3.09 -13.18
CA SER A 303 16.48 3.96 -13.60
C SER A 303 17.41 3.29 -14.62
N ALA A 304 18.06 4.08 -15.49
CA ALA A 304 19.04 3.55 -16.44
C ALA A 304 20.22 2.91 -15.70
N GLU A 305 20.64 3.52 -14.60
CA GLU A 305 21.72 3.07 -13.72
C GLU A 305 21.48 1.64 -13.21
N LEU A 306 20.22 1.28 -12.93
CA LEU A 306 19.88 -0.07 -12.52
C LEU A 306 20.19 -1.10 -13.62
N TYR A 307 19.75 -0.84 -14.84
CA TYR A 307 19.96 -1.77 -15.96
C TYR A 307 21.43 -1.84 -16.37
N ASP A 308 22.14 -0.69 -16.34
CA ASP A 308 23.58 -0.63 -16.57
C ASP A 308 24.33 -1.48 -15.53
N PHE A 309 23.97 -1.35 -14.25
CA PHE A 309 24.56 -2.12 -13.18
C PHE A 309 24.32 -3.63 -13.33
N ILE A 310 23.08 -4.03 -13.63
CA ILE A 310 22.73 -5.46 -13.79
C ILE A 310 23.48 -6.06 -14.98
N SER A 311 23.49 -5.40 -16.15
CA SER A 311 24.14 -5.91 -17.35
C SER A 311 25.67 -6.01 -17.22
N ALA A 312 26.28 -5.17 -16.38
CA ALA A 312 27.73 -5.18 -16.11
C ALA A 312 28.13 -6.11 -14.95
N SER A 313 27.18 -6.68 -14.22
CA SER A 313 27.45 -7.42 -12.98
C SER A 313 27.36 -8.93 -13.17
N ALA A 314 28.49 -9.63 -13.09
CA ALA A 314 28.51 -11.10 -13.10
C ALA A 314 27.72 -11.67 -11.91
N GLY A 315 26.93 -12.72 -12.15
CA GLY A 315 26.08 -13.36 -11.14
C GLY A 315 24.82 -12.57 -10.79
N VAL A 316 24.48 -11.55 -11.58
CA VAL A 316 23.25 -10.75 -11.40
C VAL A 316 22.43 -10.76 -12.68
N ALA A 317 21.14 -11.05 -12.58
CA ALA A 317 20.23 -11.03 -13.72
C ALA A 317 18.84 -10.52 -13.36
N LEU A 318 18.07 -10.08 -14.37
CA LEU A 318 16.63 -9.78 -14.22
C LEU A 318 15.80 -11.04 -14.40
N SER A 319 14.79 -11.21 -13.54
CA SER A 319 13.76 -12.24 -13.72
C SER A 319 12.80 -11.89 -14.85
N ASN A 320 12.50 -12.90 -15.66
CA ASN A 320 11.40 -12.87 -16.63
C ASN A 320 10.33 -13.95 -16.32
N ALA A 321 10.48 -14.69 -15.24
CA ALA A 321 9.64 -15.78 -14.84
C ALA A 321 8.40 -15.30 -14.03
N GLU A 322 7.50 -16.23 -13.74
CA GLU A 322 6.44 -16.00 -12.76
C GLU A 322 7.02 -15.97 -11.34
N LEU A 323 6.37 -15.24 -10.43
CA LEU A 323 6.82 -15.11 -9.04
C LEU A 323 7.01 -16.47 -8.36
N LYS A 324 6.10 -17.40 -8.60
CA LYS A 324 6.18 -18.76 -8.02
C LYS A 324 7.46 -19.49 -8.44
N SER A 325 7.88 -19.31 -9.68
CA SER A 325 9.13 -19.89 -10.20
C SER A 325 10.34 -19.26 -9.54
N ASP A 326 10.37 -17.91 -9.44
CA ASP A 326 11.47 -17.20 -8.78
C ASP A 326 11.60 -17.62 -7.30
N LEU A 327 10.48 -17.73 -6.59
CA LEU A 327 10.45 -18.15 -5.18
C LEU A 327 10.91 -19.59 -4.98
N SER A 328 10.62 -20.49 -5.92
CA SER A 328 11.03 -21.91 -5.79
C SER A 328 12.55 -22.12 -5.84
N GLY A 329 13.29 -21.21 -6.46
CA GLY A 329 14.76 -21.21 -6.51
C GLY A 329 15.42 -20.26 -5.52
N ALA A 330 14.62 -19.44 -4.82
CA ALA A 330 15.15 -18.43 -3.90
C ALA A 330 15.54 -19.06 -2.55
N THR A 331 16.74 -18.75 -2.07
CA THR A 331 17.15 -19.06 -0.69
C THR A 331 16.72 -18.00 0.32
N VAL A 332 16.60 -16.77 -0.14
CA VAL A 332 16.18 -15.58 0.63
C VAL A 332 15.55 -14.59 -0.33
N VAL A 333 14.50 -13.91 0.09
CA VAL A 333 13.99 -12.72 -0.59
C VAL A 333 14.46 -11.47 0.15
N VAL A 334 15.07 -10.53 -0.56
CA VAL A 334 15.46 -9.22 -0.02
C VAL A 334 14.64 -8.14 -0.69
N THR A 335 14.01 -7.30 0.10
CA THR A 335 13.21 -6.18 -0.41
C THR A 335 13.21 -5.01 0.55
N VAL A 336 12.82 -3.83 0.09
CA VAL A 336 12.58 -2.73 1.04
C VAL A 336 11.33 -3.04 1.86
N ASN A 337 10.14 -3.09 1.25
CA ASN A 337 8.88 -3.42 1.92
C ASN A 337 7.80 -3.96 0.95
N SER A 338 8.23 -4.65 -0.11
CA SER A 338 7.33 -5.22 -1.12
C SER A 338 6.47 -6.34 -0.55
N MET A 339 5.25 -6.47 -1.06
CA MET A 339 4.40 -7.64 -0.82
C MET A 339 5.04 -8.97 -1.25
N THR A 340 6.02 -8.93 -2.15
CA THR A 340 6.79 -10.14 -2.52
C THR A 340 7.52 -10.74 -1.31
N GLY A 341 7.92 -9.95 -0.32
CA GLY A 341 8.46 -10.46 0.94
C GLY A 341 7.42 -11.25 1.75
N PHE A 342 6.17 -10.80 1.73
CA PHE A 342 5.07 -11.54 2.33
C PHE A 342 4.71 -12.81 1.53
N ASP A 343 4.69 -12.74 0.20
CA ASP A 343 4.46 -13.89 -0.67
C ASP A 343 5.54 -14.97 -0.48
N ALA A 344 6.79 -14.54 -0.26
CA ALA A 344 7.89 -15.43 0.10
C ALA A 344 7.64 -16.13 1.45
N TYR A 345 7.27 -15.36 2.48
CA TYR A 345 6.90 -15.90 3.79
C TYR A 345 5.81 -16.96 3.68
N MET A 346 4.74 -16.69 2.93
CA MET A 346 3.66 -17.63 2.67
C MET A 346 4.10 -18.87 1.86
N SER A 347 5.19 -18.74 1.11
CA SER A 347 5.83 -19.84 0.35
C SER A 347 6.92 -20.55 1.15
N ASN A 348 7.03 -20.26 2.43
CA ASN A 348 8.05 -20.82 3.34
C ASN A 348 9.49 -20.42 2.97
N VAL A 349 9.69 -19.32 2.26
CA VAL A 349 10.99 -18.73 1.90
C VAL A 349 11.29 -17.53 2.82
N PRO A 350 12.45 -17.47 3.47
CA PRO A 350 12.79 -16.36 4.35
C PRO A 350 12.86 -15.02 3.63
N SER A 351 12.53 -13.96 4.36
CA SER A 351 12.57 -12.59 3.85
C SER A 351 13.37 -11.67 4.76
N VAL A 352 14.23 -10.84 4.14
CA VAL A 352 14.98 -9.76 4.79
C VAL A 352 14.45 -8.42 4.27
N LEU A 353 14.01 -7.57 5.17
CA LEU A 353 13.41 -6.27 4.84
C LEU A 353 14.36 -5.13 5.24
N LEU A 354 14.58 -4.16 4.34
CA LEU A 354 15.33 -2.94 4.60
C LEU A 354 14.41 -1.74 4.89
N GLY A 355 13.12 -1.95 4.89
CA GLY A 355 12.10 -0.96 5.20
C GLY A 355 11.05 -1.48 6.14
N ARG A 356 10.04 -0.63 6.40
CA ARG A 356 8.92 -0.99 7.26
C ARG A 356 7.73 -1.45 6.41
N ALA A 357 7.10 -2.55 6.83
CA ALA A 357 5.90 -3.11 6.21
C ALA A 357 4.88 -3.49 7.29
N PHE A 358 3.61 -3.67 6.93
CA PHE A 358 2.61 -4.11 7.91
C PHE A 358 2.97 -5.51 8.49
N TYR A 359 3.69 -6.33 7.74
CA TYR A 359 4.05 -7.71 8.08
C TYR A 359 5.46 -7.87 8.66
N ASP A 360 6.23 -6.79 8.86
CA ASP A 360 7.65 -6.84 9.26
C ASP A 360 7.89 -7.36 10.69
N HIS A 361 6.82 -7.51 11.47
CA HIS A 361 6.86 -8.13 12.80
C HIS A 361 6.35 -9.58 12.82
N LEU A 362 6.00 -10.18 11.68
CA LEU A 362 5.66 -11.61 11.67
C LEU A 362 6.87 -12.44 12.12
N PRO A 363 6.65 -13.49 12.94
CA PRO A 363 7.73 -14.39 13.36
C PRO A 363 8.46 -14.97 12.14
N GLY A 364 9.80 -14.91 12.14
CA GLY A 364 10.62 -15.39 11.02
C GLY A 364 10.91 -14.36 9.90
N ILE A 365 10.30 -13.18 9.95
CA ILE A 365 10.72 -12.04 9.12
C ILE A 365 11.92 -11.36 9.81
N VAL A 366 12.96 -11.07 9.03
CA VAL A 366 14.13 -10.32 9.51
C VAL A 366 14.11 -8.92 8.93
N ARG A 367 14.21 -7.91 9.81
CA ARG A 367 14.32 -6.51 9.39
C ARG A 367 15.70 -5.95 9.75
N VAL A 368 16.27 -5.19 8.83
CA VAL A 368 17.56 -4.50 8.97
C VAL A 368 17.31 -3.01 8.86
N ASP A 369 17.74 -2.24 9.85
CA ASP A 369 17.52 -0.79 9.88
C ASP A 369 18.62 0.02 9.17
N GLY A 370 19.66 -0.64 8.64
CA GLY A 370 20.81 -0.02 7.95
C GLY A 370 21.53 -0.99 7.03
N GLU A 371 22.58 -0.49 6.35
CA GLU A 371 23.45 -1.33 5.53
C GLU A 371 24.26 -2.30 6.40
N GLU A 372 24.62 -1.84 7.60
CA GLU A 372 25.26 -2.67 8.61
C GLU A 372 24.31 -3.78 9.04
N GLY A 373 24.80 -5.01 9.10
CA GLY A 373 23.99 -6.18 9.46
C GLY A 373 23.26 -6.86 8.31
N LEU A 374 23.23 -6.30 7.08
CA LEU A 374 22.57 -6.96 5.94
C LEU A 374 23.23 -8.30 5.58
N VAL A 375 24.56 -8.40 5.62
CA VAL A 375 25.30 -9.65 5.38
C VAL A 375 24.91 -10.68 6.43
N GLU A 376 24.98 -10.33 7.70
CA GLU A 376 24.62 -11.19 8.82
C GLU A 376 23.14 -11.62 8.79
N ALA A 377 22.24 -10.70 8.43
CA ALA A 377 20.82 -10.99 8.29
C ALA A 377 20.57 -12.02 7.20
N ILE A 378 21.17 -11.84 6.00
CA ILE A 378 21.04 -12.81 4.90
C ILE A 378 21.65 -14.15 5.32
N GLU A 379 22.85 -14.18 5.91
CA GLU A 379 23.54 -15.38 6.35
C GLU A 379 22.72 -16.13 7.41
N SER A 380 22.11 -15.42 8.34
CA SER A 380 21.32 -16.02 9.43
C SER A 380 20.10 -16.81 8.95
N VAL A 381 19.55 -16.48 7.80
CA VAL A 381 18.33 -17.10 7.26
C VAL A 381 18.57 -17.92 6.00
N ARG A 382 19.69 -17.74 5.31
CA ARG A 382 20.01 -18.42 4.06
C ARG A 382 20.06 -19.95 4.25
N GLY A 383 19.36 -20.67 3.37
CA GLY A 383 19.30 -22.14 3.42
C GLY A 383 18.36 -22.70 4.49
N LYS A 384 17.65 -21.84 5.20
CA LYS A 384 16.57 -22.22 6.11
C LYS A 384 15.22 -21.94 5.49
N THR A 385 14.20 -22.60 5.98
CA THR A 385 12.80 -22.26 5.70
C THR A 385 12.25 -21.33 6.78
N VAL A 386 11.16 -20.63 6.50
CA VAL A 386 10.46 -19.83 7.54
C VAL A 386 10.04 -20.72 8.70
N SER A 387 9.53 -21.93 8.41
CA SER A 387 9.11 -22.88 9.43
C SER A 387 10.25 -23.24 10.39
N GLU A 388 11.46 -23.47 9.88
CA GLU A 388 12.64 -23.72 10.73
C GLU A 388 13.00 -22.50 11.60
N LEU A 389 12.90 -21.29 11.04
CA LEU A 389 13.18 -20.04 11.77
C LEU A 389 12.19 -19.79 12.91
N ILE A 390 10.97 -20.31 12.79
CA ILE A 390 9.90 -20.12 13.79
C ILE A 390 9.67 -21.37 14.65
N GLY A 391 10.62 -22.29 14.71
CA GLY A 391 10.58 -23.45 15.60
C GLY A 391 9.60 -24.55 15.16
N GLY A 392 9.48 -24.78 13.87
CA GLY A 392 8.64 -25.83 13.28
C GLY A 392 7.16 -25.43 13.09
N ARG A 393 6.80 -24.17 13.39
CA ARG A 393 5.43 -23.67 13.18
C ARG A 393 5.15 -23.47 11.68
N ASP A 394 3.88 -23.46 11.32
CA ASP A 394 3.42 -23.22 9.95
C ASP A 394 3.19 -21.70 9.72
N PRO A 395 3.90 -21.04 8.78
CA PRO A 395 3.67 -19.64 8.46
C PRO A 395 2.25 -19.36 7.93
N GLN A 396 1.60 -20.34 7.29
CA GLN A 396 0.23 -20.21 6.82
C GLN A 396 -0.77 -20.21 7.98
N ALA A 397 -0.54 -21.02 9.02
CA ALA A 397 -1.35 -21.00 10.23
C ALA A 397 -1.18 -19.68 11.01
N ILE A 398 0.04 -19.14 11.08
CA ILE A 398 0.30 -17.82 11.67
C ILE A 398 -0.45 -16.73 10.90
N PHE A 399 -0.46 -16.79 9.57
CA PHE A 399 -1.22 -15.84 8.77
C PHE A 399 -2.74 -16.02 8.93
N ALA A 400 -3.25 -17.25 9.06
CA ALA A 400 -4.65 -17.50 9.36
C ALA A 400 -5.06 -16.86 10.71
N GLU A 401 -4.19 -16.91 11.71
CA GLU A 401 -4.39 -16.17 12.97
C GLU A 401 -4.39 -14.65 12.77
N ALA A 402 -3.41 -14.12 12.02
CA ALA A 402 -3.35 -12.69 11.69
C ALA A 402 -4.62 -12.22 10.96
N LYS A 403 -5.08 -13.01 10.00
CA LYS A 403 -6.31 -12.76 9.25
C LYS A 403 -7.53 -12.68 10.18
N ALA A 404 -7.68 -13.65 11.07
CA ALA A 404 -8.79 -13.69 12.01
C ALA A 404 -8.79 -12.57 13.05
N ARG A 405 -7.61 -12.03 13.38
CA ARG A 405 -7.44 -11.01 14.42
C ARG A 405 -7.42 -9.57 13.91
N CYS A 406 -6.84 -9.36 12.71
CA CYS A 406 -6.40 -8.04 12.26
C CYS A 406 -6.93 -7.64 10.88
N LEU A 407 -7.49 -8.57 10.11
CA LEU A 407 -7.89 -8.33 8.73
C LEU A 407 -9.37 -8.65 8.50
N ILE A 408 -9.99 -7.91 7.58
CA ILE A 408 -11.37 -8.14 7.18
C ILE A 408 -11.36 -8.96 5.90
N GLU A 409 -12.12 -10.05 5.87
CA GLU A 409 -12.25 -10.87 4.68
C GLU A 409 -12.98 -10.13 3.57
N GLY A 410 -12.49 -10.30 2.33
CA GLY A 410 -13.03 -9.63 1.14
C GLY A 410 -12.13 -8.51 0.64
N HIS A 411 -12.13 -8.35 -0.69
CA HIS A 411 -11.30 -7.40 -1.40
C HIS A 411 -12.19 -6.42 -2.18
N TRP A 412 -11.78 -5.17 -2.27
CA TRP A 412 -12.52 -4.11 -2.97
C TRP A 412 -12.76 -4.38 -4.48
N LEU A 413 -11.97 -5.29 -5.09
CA LEU A 413 -12.19 -5.76 -6.47
C LEU A 413 -13.01 -7.04 -6.59
N ASP A 414 -13.51 -7.60 -5.52
CA ASP A 414 -14.38 -8.78 -5.62
C ASP A 414 -15.70 -8.40 -6.29
N ALA A 415 -16.25 -9.30 -7.09
CA ALA A 415 -17.55 -9.06 -7.74
C ALA A 415 -18.63 -8.92 -6.66
N ASP A 416 -18.60 -9.81 -5.68
CA ASP A 416 -19.39 -9.77 -4.47
C ASP A 416 -18.61 -9.10 -3.33
N LEU A 417 -19.10 -7.97 -2.84
CA LEU A 417 -18.46 -7.17 -1.79
C LEU A 417 -18.95 -7.61 -0.40
N ILE A 418 -18.16 -8.44 0.29
CA ILE A 418 -18.49 -8.89 1.66
C ILE A 418 -17.88 -7.99 2.74
N ALA A 419 -16.69 -7.43 2.53
CA ALA A 419 -16.02 -6.57 3.52
C ALA A 419 -16.84 -5.33 3.94
N PRO A 420 -17.62 -4.66 3.08
CA PRO A 420 -18.46 -3.53 3.47
C PRO A 420 -19.43 -3.82 4.62
N ARG A 421 -19.99 -5.04 4.70
CA ARG A 421 -20.87 -5.44 5.79
C ARG A 421 -20.16 -5.45 7.14
N VAL A 422 -18.95 -6.02 7.18
CA VAL A 422 -18.11 -6.06 8.39
C VAL A 422 -17.66 -4.65 8.79
N ILE A 423 -17.24 -3.86 7.81
CA ILE A 423 -16.84 -2.46 8.04
C ILE A 423 -17.98 -1.66 8.61
N ALA A 424 -19.19 -1.80 8.06
CA ALA A 424 -20.37 -1.09 8.55
C ALA A 424 -20.65 -1.41 10.03
N GLU A 425 -20.53 -2.67 10.43
CA GLU A 425 -20.70 -3.07 11.84
C GLU A 425 -19.65 -2.46 12.76
N MET A 426 -18.39 -2.41 12.31
CA MET A 426 -17.30 -1.80 13.07
C MET A 426 -17.49 -0.29 13.25
N ILE A 427 -17.87 0.43 12.20
CA ILE A 427 -17.93 1.91 12.25
C ILE A 427 -19.23 2.41 12.90
N VAL A 428 -20.29 1.61 12.92
CA VAL A 428 -21.54 1.94 13.64
C VAL A 428 -21.38 1.69 15.15
N ARG A 429 -20.58 0.69 15.53
CA ARG A 429 -20.31 0.32 16.93
C ARG A 429 -18.82 0.55 17.24
N PRO A 430 -18.42 1.72 17.70
CA PRO A 430 -17.01 2.06 17.90
C PRO A 430 -16.26 1.18 18.89
N ASP A 431 -16.98 0.49 19.77
CA ASP A 431 -16.40 -0.41 20.79
C ASP A 431 -16.27 -1.86 20.29
N ALA A 432 -16.77 -2.17 19.07
CA ALA A 432 -16.66 -3.51 18.51
C ALA A 432 -15.22 -3.74 17.99
N THR A 433 -14.57 -4.78 18.48
CA THR A 433 -13.31 -5.27 17.93
C THR A 433 -13.56 -6.17 16.72
N LEU A 434 -12.56 -6.33 15.84
CA LEU A 434 -12.64 -7.32 14.73
C LEU A 434 -13.03 -8.71 15.23
N ARG A 435 -12.60 -9.10 16.43
CA ARG A 435 -12.97 -10.38 17.06
C ARG A 435 -14.46 -10.48 17.35
N ASP A 436 -15.09 -9.40 17.78
CA ASP A 436 -16.53 -9.40 18.08
C ASP A 436 -17.34 -9.47 16.80
N VAL A 437 -16.89 -8.79 15.76
CA VAL A 437 -17.50 -8.81 14.43
C VAL A 437 -17.33 -10.18 13.75
N ALA A 438 -16.13 -10.77 13.84
CA ALA A 438 -15.88 -12.13 13.33
C ALA A 438 -16.73 -13.21 14.00
N ARG A 439 -16.96 -13.09 15.33
CA ARG A 439 -17.86 -13.99 16.08
C ARG A 439 -19.31 -13.85 15.66
N LEU A 440 -19.77 -12.63 15.37
CA LEU A 440 -21.13 -12.38 14.87
C LEU A 440 -21.32 -13.02 13.48
N HIS A 441 -20.31 -12.97 12.61
CA HIS A 441 -20.40 -13.60 11.27
C HIS A 441 -20.31 -15.12 11.30
N ALA A 442 -19.46 -15.68 12.16
CA ALA A 442 -19.40 -17.14 12.36
C ALA A 442 -20.73 -17.67 12.91
N GLY A 443 -21.43 -16.92 13.76
CA GLY A 443 -22.76 -17.26 14.25
C GLY A 443 -23.86 -17.18 13.20
N LEU A 444 -23.74 -16.29 12.21
CA LEU A 444 -24.71 -16.17 11.11
C LEU A 444 -24.52 -17.23 10.02
N ALA A 445 -23.27 -17.66 9.78
CA ALA A 445 -22.98 -18.73 8.81
C ALA A 445 -23.40 -20.14 9.29
N VAL A 446 -23.69 -20.31 10.57
CA VAL A 446 -24.21 -21.55 11.16
C VAL A 446 -25.75 -21.54 11.20
N ALA A 447 -26.39 -20.40 10.93
CA ALA A 447 -27.84 -20.22 10.99
C ALA A 447 -28.52 -20.15 9.62
N GLU A 448 -27.76 -20.22 8.50
CA GLU A 448 -28.21 -20.43 7.12
C GLU A 448 -27.87 -21.87 6.67
#